data_0a4a48309595594ee530b34215f52206
#
_entry.id   0a4a48309595594ee530b34215f52206
#
_cell.length_a   1.000
_cell.length_b   1.000
_cell.length_c   1.000
_cell.angle_alpha   90.00
_cell.angle_beta   90.00
_cell.angle_gamma   90.00
#
_symmetry.space_group_name_H-M   'P 1'
#
loop_
_entity.id
_entity.type
_entity.pdbx_description
1 polymer ?
#
loop_
_entity_poly.entity_id
_entity_poly.type
_entity_poly.pdbx_seq_one_letter_code
_entity_poly.pdbx_strand_id
1 'polypeptide(L)'
;RDTVLHDDWSDYDRFTVVPFFPYFRRGRTRGMVDNAVGPQRILDKAISQAIHIVNTTANSGWQGVQGQLTNMSPQQLQEQGAMTGLYIERKAGTEPLQKIQANPMPPGIDRLIDIASVTLGEVTVPPAMRGVGGQDEAGIAIQSKQHAAQQQLSVPLDNLARTRNLVADWIDYAIGKYYTAERTYRITKTDPMTGKEEEDRLTINQFDPTSGTYLNDMTSGEYETVITEQPMQVTFENSQFTQAIEMRK
;
A
#
# COMPACT_ATOMS: atom_id res chain seq x y z
N ARG A 1 9.55 17.09 -29.65
CA ARG A 1 8.97 15.81 -29.17
C ARG A 1 7.45 15.76 -29.29
N ASP A 2 6.87 16.61 -30.14
CA ASP A 2 5.42 16.72 -30.34
C ASP A 2 5.05 16.09 -31.68
N THR A 3 5.34 14.80 -31.83
CA THR A 3 4.91 14.05 -32.98
C THR A 3 3.55 13.46 -32.68
N VAL A 4 2.52 13.95 -33.35
CA VAL A 4 1.19 13.35 -33.31
C VAL A 4 1.28 12.02 -34.06
N LEU A 5 1.03 10.92 -33.35
CA LEU A 5 1.06 9.57 -33.94
C LEU A 5 -0.29 9.18 -34.51
N HIS A 6 -1.36 9.68 -33.94
CA HIS A 6 -2.73 9.42 -34.34
C HIS A 6 -3.61 10.58 -33.88
N ASP A 7 -4.45 11.09 -34.79
CA ASP A 7 -5.41 12.17 -34.52
C ASP A 7 -6.68 11.86 -35.32
N ASP A 8 -7.60 11.18 -34.68
CA ASP A 8 -8.88 10.83 -35.25
C ASP A 8 -9.98 10.89 -34.18
N TRP A 9 -11.23 10.98 -34.61
CA TRP A 9 -12.38 10.96 -33.68
C TRP A 9 -12.50 9.60 -33.03
N SER A 10 -12.71 9.63 -31.71
CA SER A 10 -13.00 8.40 -30.96
C SER A 10 -14.38 7.86 -31.34
N ASP A 11 -14.46 6.54 -31.52
CA ASP A 11 -15.73 5.84 -31.69
C ASP A 11 -16.63 5.89 -30.42
N TYR A 12 -16.08 6.36 -29.33
CA TYR A 12 -16.77 6.44 -28.04
C TYR A 12 -17.28 7.86 -27.78
N ASP A 13 -18.49 7.98 -27.23
CA ASP A 13 -19.11 9.24 -26.81
C ASP A 13 -18.69 9.67 -25.39
N ARG A 14 -17.87 8.87 -24.74
CA ARG A 14 -17.39 9.09 -23.37
C ARG A 14 -15.93 8.74 -23.21
N PHE A 15 -15.32 9.18 -22.11
CA PHE A 15 -13.94 8.86 -21.80
C PHE A 15 -13.76 7.36 -21.55
N THR A 16 -12.73 6.75 -22.18
CA THR A 16 -12.39 5.33 -22.04
C THR A 16 -11.58 5.01 -20.78
N VAL A 17 -11.11 6.02 -20.09
CA VAL A 17 -10.31 5.87 -18.87
C VAL A 17 -11.15 6.24 -17.66
N VAL A 18 -11.35 5.29 -16.77
CA VAL A 18 -12.02 5.49 -15.49
C VAL A 18 -10.98 5.63 -14.39
N PRO A 19 -10.79 6.82 -13.81
CA PRO A 19 -9.75 7.04 -12.81
C PRO A 19 -10.22 6.56 -11.43
N PHE A 20 -9.29 5.99 -10.67
CA PHE A 20 -9.46 5.70 -9.27
C PHE A 20 -8.69 6.71 -8.42
N PHE A 21 -9.40 7.41 -7.54
CA PHE A 21 -8.83 8.36 -6.60
C PHE A 21 -9.14 7.93 -5.18
N PRO A 22 -8.21 7.34 -4.44
CA PRO A 22 -8.44 6.95 -3.04
C PRO A 22 -8.91 8.12 -2.19
N TYR A 23 -8.28 9.28 -2.36
CA TYR A 23 -8.68 10.53 -1.72
C TYR A 23 -8.73 11.66 -2.73
N PHE A 24 -9.84 12.38 -2.76
CA PHE A 24 -10.00 13.57 -3.57
C PHE A 24 -10.50 14.73 -2.70
N ARG A 25 -9.68 15.76 -2.55
CA ARG A 25 -10.06 16.93 -1.74
C ARG A 25 -9.60 18.22 -2.40
N ARG A 26 -10.53 19.16 -2.58
CA ARG A 26 -10.26 20.50 -3.14
C ARG A 26 -9.51 20.45 -4.48
N GLY A 27 -9.94 19.61 -5.40
CA GLY A 27 -9.32 19.49 -6.72
C GLY A 27 -7.96 18.78 -6.74
N ARG A 28 -7.52 18.21 -5.62
CA ARG A 28 -6.26 17.45 -5.53
C ARG A 28 -6.52 15.99 -5.19
N THR A 29 -5.91 15.14 -5.96
CA THR A 29 -5.86 13.71 -5.69
C THR A 29 -4.72 13.40 -4.73
N ARG A 30 -4.95 12.48 -3.80
CA ARG A 30 -3.95 11.98 -2.86
C ARG A 30 -4.05 10.47 -2.78
N GLY A 31 -2.88 9.82 -2.70
CA GLY A 31 -2.77 8.40 -2.38
C GLY A 31 -2.63 8.17 -0.87
N MET A 32 -2.72 6.93 -0.45
CA MET A 32 -2.45 6.54 0.95
C MET A 32 -1.00 6.82 1.35
N VAL A 33 -0.08 6.69 0.40
CA VAL A 33 1.37 6.90 0.61
C VAL A 33 1.70 8.37 0.92
N ASP A 34 0.89 9.33 0.46
CA ASP A 34 1.15 10.76 0.70
C ASP A 34 1.22 11.11 2.20
N ASN A 35 0.45 10.40 3.02
CA ASN A 35 0.47 10.57 4.47
C ASN A 35 1.74 9.98 5.11
N ALA A 36 2.36 8.99 4.48
CA ALA A 36 3.57 8.33 4.96
C ALA A 36 4.86 9.09 4.64
N VAL A 37 4.85 10.00 3.65
CA VAL A 37 6.04 10.73 3.19
C VAL A 37 6.69 11.55 4.31
N GLY A 38 5.89 12.20 5.16
CA GLY A 38 6.39 12.99 6.29
C GLY A 38 7.16 12.13 7.31
N PRO A 39 6.51 11.13 7.94
CA PRO A 39 7.15 10.21 8.86
C PRO A 39 8.37 9.48 8.25
N GLN A 40 8.29 9.05 7.00
CA GLN A 40 9.41 8.40 6.30
C GLN A 40 10.62 9.32 6.21
N ARG A 41 10.44 10.60 5.86
CA ARG A 41 11.54 11.56 5.80
C ARG A 41 12.20 11.81 7.16
N ILE A 42 11.41 11.79 8.24
CA ILE A 42 11.95 11.92 9.60
C ILE A 42 12.79 10.69 9.94
N LEU A 43 12.27 9.50 9.64
CA LEU A 43 12.95 8.22 9.86
C LEU A 43 14.30 8.17 9.11
N ASP A 44 14.29 8.50 7.82
CA ASP A 44 15.49 8.51 6.97
C ASP A 44 16.56 9.46 7.51
N LYS A 45 16.15 10.67 7.94
CA LYS A 45 17.06 11.63 8.54
C LYS A 45 17.63 11.14 9.86
N ALA A 46 16.79 10.60 10.75
CA ALA A 46 17.22 10.12 12.06
C ALA A 46 18.20 8.96 11.93
N ILE A 47 17.91 7.98 11.07
CA ILE A 47 18.81 6.85 10.79
C ILE A 47 20.12 7.35 10.16
N SER A 48 20.05 8.24 9.17
CA SER A 48 21.26 8.80 8.54
C SER A 48 22.15 9.53 9.53
N GLN A 49 21.56 10.29 10.46
CA GLN A 49 22.31 10.97 11.53
C GLN A 49 22.91 9.97 12.53
N ALA A 50 22.16 8.92 12.90
CA ALA A 50 22.67 7.86 13.76
C ALA A 50 23.89 7.16 13.13
N ILE A 51 23.79 6.78 11.86
CA ILE A 51 24.91 6.19 11.10
C ILE A 51 26.11 7.15 11.04
N HIS A 52 25.86 8.43 10.77
CA HIS A 52 26.91 9.45 10.72
C HIS A 52 27.63 9.58 12.07
N ILE A 53 26.89 9.61 13.18
CA ILE A 53 27.47 9.67 14.53
C ILE A 53 28.30 8.42 14.82
N VAL A 54 27.76 7.23 14.50
CA VAL A 54 28.52 5.97 14.69
C VAL A 54 29.83 5.98 13.89
N ASN A 55 29.78 6.40 12.63
CA ASN A 55 30.95 6.46 11.76
C ASN A 55 31.98 7.49 12.27
N THR A 56 31.54 8.66 12.71
CA THR A 56 32.44 9.70 13.26
C THR A 56 32.98 9.30 14.63
N THR A 57 32.21 8.55 15.41
CA THR A 57 32.66 8.01 16.71
C THR A 57 33.72 6.94 16.51
N ALA A 58 33.52 6.02 15.57
CA ALA A 58 34.50 4.96 15.28
C ALA A 58 35.80 5.53 14.69
N ASN A 59 35.72 6.55 13.85
CA ASN A 59 36.81 7.15 13.12
C ASN A 59 37.14 8.57 13.61
N SER A 60 36.95 8.86 14.90
CA SER A 60 37.35 10.13 15.48
C SER A 60 38.87 10.32 15.27
N GLY A 61 39.26 11.51 14.90
CA GLY A 61 40.69 11.84 14.63
C GLY A 61 41.61 11.70 15.84
N TRP A 62 42.85 12.01 15.64
CA TRP A 62 43.87 12.01 16.65
C TRP A 62 44.33 13.45 16.98
N GLN A 63 44.60 13.72 18.24
CA GLN A 63 45.15 14.97 18.71
C GLN A 63 46.56 14.73 19.24
N GLY A 64 47.51 15.54 18.77
CA GLY A 64 48.89 15.42 19.20
C GLY A 64 49.70 16.68 18.89
N VAL A 65 50.93 16.72 19.32
CA VAL A 65 51.83 17.86 19.11
C VAL A 65 52.57 17.72 17.77
N GLN A 66 52.84 18.80 17.10
CA GLN A 66 53.58 18.82 15.83
C GLN A 66 54.95 18.16 15.99
N GLY A 67 55.30 17.21 15.08
CA GLY A 67 56.59 16.50 15.12
C GLY A 67 56.69 15.40 16.19
N GLN A 68 55.57 15.00 16.80
CA GLN A 68 55.51 13.96 17.84
C GLN A 68 55.72 12.55 17.28
N LEU A 69 55.28 12.30 16.05
CA LEU A 69 55.34 10.98 15.42
C LEU A 69 56.75 10.74 14.85
N THR A 70 57.30 9.54 15.07
CA THR A 70 58.62 9.13 14.58
C THR A 70 58.54 8.11 13.47
N ASN A 71 57.54 7.22 13.48
CA ASN A 71 57.44 6.12 12.52
C ASN A 71 56.46 6.38 11.38
N MET A 72 55.66 7.45 11.43
CA MET A 72 54.69 7.78 10.39
C MET A 72 54.43 9.29 10.28
N SER A 73 53.94 9.71 9.13
CA SER A 73 53.49 11.09 8.91
C SER A 73 52.07 11.30 9.45
N PRO A 74 51.66 12.56 9.73
CA PRO A 74 50.25 12.86 10.10
C PRO A 74 49.25 12.41 9.06
N GLN A 75 49.60 12.44 7.75
CA GLN A 75 48.76 11.98 6.67
C GLN A 75 48.57 10.45 6.71
N GLN A 76 49.63 9.71 6.95
CA GLN A 76 49.56 8.24 7.14
C GLN A 76 48.71 7.87 8.34
N LEU A 77 48.80 8.64 9.44
CA LEU A 77 47.93 8.44 10.60
C LEU A 77 46.45 8.71 10.28
N GLN A 78 46.15 9.70 9.43
CA GLN A 78 44.82 9.95 8.96
C GLN A 78 44.25 8.79 8.15
N GLU A 79 45.05 8.20 7.27
CA GLU A 79 44.60 7.10 6.39
C GLU A 79 44.55 5.77 7.13
N GLN A 80 45.47 5.51 8.02
CA GLN A 80 45.69 4.20 8.67
C GLN A 80 45.27 4.16 10.13
N GLY A 81 44.93 5.29 10.74
CA GLY A 81 44.64 5.42 12.17
C GLY A 81 43.50 4.57 12.72
N ALA A 82 42.65 4.01 11.82
CA ALA A 82 41.61 3.08 12.16
C ALA A 82 42.02 1.59 11.99
N MET A 83 43.23 1.30 11.52
CA MET A 83 43.68 -0.08 11.31
C MET A 83 43.90 -0.81 12.64
N THR A 84 43.42 -2.05 12.66
CA THR A 84 43.62 -2.94 13.81
C THR A 84 45.10 -3.32 13.93
N GLY A 85 45.68 -3.17 15.13
CA GLY A 85 47.09 -3.50 15.37
C GLY A 85 48.09 -2.42 14.97
N LEU A 86 47.63 -1.20 14.68
CA LEU A 86 48.51 -0.09 14.35
C LEU A 86 49.48 0.22 15.52
N TYR A 87 50.78 0.20 15.23
CA TYR A 87 51.82 0.59 16.17
C TYR A 87 52.28 2.03 15.89
N ILE A 88 52.13 2.90 16.89
CA ILE A 88 52.47 4.31 16.79
C ILE A 88 53.67 4.57 17.71
N GLU A 89 54.75 5.02 17.11
CA GLU A 89 55.94 5.41 17.84
C GLU A 89 56.03 6.93 18.00
N ARG A 90 56.28 7.39 19.20
CA ARG A 90 56.37 8.80 19.54
C ARG A 90 57.74 9.19 20.08
N LYS A 91 58.10 10.46 19.89
CA LYS A 91 59.33 11.03 20.43
C LYS A 91 59.32 11.03 21.97
N ALA A 92 60.37 10.61 22.57
CA ALA A 92 60.56 10.61 24.04
C ALA A 92 60.27 12.01 24.63
N GLY A 93 59.58 12.09 25.75
CA GLY A 93 59.26 13.36 26.42
C GLY A 93 57.99 14.10 25.86
N THR A 94 57.31 13.57 24.85
CA THR A 94 56.04 14.14 24.36
C THR A 94 54.84 13.51 25.05
N GLU A 95 53.74 14.28 25.18
CA GLU A 95 52.49 13.74 25.71
C GLU A 95 51.94 12.60 24.82
N PRO A 96 51.19 11.64 25.38
CA PRO A 96 50.58 10.58 24.59
C PRO A 96 49.59 11.15 23.56
N LEU A 97 49.57 10.57 22.34
CA LEU A 97 48.53 10.83 21.38
C LEU A 97 47.16 10.50 21.99
N GLN A 98 46.28 11.43 21.90
CA GLN A 98 44.91 11.25 22.38
C GLN A 98 43.95 11.07 21.17
N LYS A 99 43.10 10.06 21.24
CA LYS A 99 42.00 9.97 20.31
C LYS A 99 40.97 11.05 20.65
N ILE A 100 40.56 11.83 19.67
CA ILE A 100 39.51 12.82 19.87
C ILE A 100 38.28 12.10 20.38
N GLN A 101 37.75 12.48 21.55
CA GLN A 101 36.54 11.90 22.08
C GLN A 101 35.38 12.29 21.19
N ALA A 102 34.72 11.30 20.65
CA ALA A 102 33.52 11.53 19.89
C ALA A 102 32.35 11.96 20.81
N ASN A 103 31.54 12.84 20.32
CA ASN A 103 30.30 13.22 21.04
C ASN A 103 29.42 12.00 21.22
N PRO A 104 28.90 11.75 22.43
CA PRO A 104 27.93 10.66 22.64
C PRO A 104 26.70 10.88 21.77
N MET A 105 26.06 9.80 21.34
CA MET A 105 24.84 9.84 20.58
C MET A 105 23.77 10.58 21.39
N PRO A 106 23.13 11.63 20.82
CA PRO A 106 22.06 12.34 21.52
C PRO A 106 20.92 11.38 21.83
N PRO A 107 20.43 11.29 23.07
CA PRO A 107 19.41 10.31 23.48
C PRO A 107 18.05 10.52 22.80
N GLY A 108 17.85 11.65 22.11
CA GLY A 108 16.63 11.94 21.35
C GLY A 108 16.52 11.26 19.99
N ILE A 109 17.60 10.75 19.41
CA ILE A 109 17.59 10.14 18.08
C ILE A 109 16.81 8.83 18.10
N ASP A 110 17.04 7.97 19.09
CA ASP A 110 16.33 6.70 19.24
C ASP A 110 14.81 6.94 19.39
N ARG A 111 14.45 7.93 20.21
CA ARG A 111 13.04 8.30 20.38
C ARG A 111 12.40 8.84 19.09
N LEU A 112 13.15 9.57 18.26
CA LEU A 112 12.65 10.04 16.97
C LEU A 112 12.44 8.86 16.00
N ILE A 113 13.34 7.87 16.00
CA ILE A 113 13.21 6.64 15.20
C ILE A 113 11.97 5.88 15.62
N ASP A 114 11.76 5.68 16.92
CA ASP A 114 10.59 4.97 17.45
C ASP A 114 9.29 5.68 17.09
N ILE A 115 9.20 7.00 17.36
CA ILE A 115 8.01 7.79 17.04
C ILE A 115 7.73 7.76 15.52
N ALA A 116 8.75 7.95 14.69
CA ALA A 116 8.56 7.94 13.25
C ALA A 116 8.13 6.57 12.73
N SER A 117 8.68 5.49 13.28
CA SER A 117 8.31 4.11 12.94
C SER A 117 6.87 3.78 13.31
N VAL A 118 6.46 4.13 14.54
CA VAL A 118 5.08 3.93 15.01
C VAL A 118 4.11 4.75 14.17
N THR A 119 4.40 6.05 13.97
CA THR A 119 3.55 6.94 13.17
C THR A 119 3.42 6.45 11.72
N LEU A 120 4.51 5.95 11.12
CA LEU A 120 4.49 5.37 9.78
C LEU A 120 3.54 4.17 9.70
N GLY A 121 3.55 3.31 10.72
CA GLY A 121 2.63 2.18 10.83
C GLY A 121 1.17 2.61 10.96
N GLU A 122 0.90 3.66 11.74
CA GLU A 122 -0.46 4.16 11.99
C GLU A 122 -1.07 4.88 10.78
N VAL A 123 -0.27 5.64 10.01
CA VAL A 123 -0.78 6.41 8.86
C VAL A 123 -0.90 5.60 7.58
N THR A 124 -0.34 4.39 7.54
CA THR A 124 -0.42 3.49 6.38
C THR A 124 -1.54 2.47 6.55
N VAL A 125 -1.20 1.25 6.92
CA VAL A 125 -2.16 0.17 7.15
C VAL A 125 -2.11 -0.19 8.63
N PRO A 126 -3.21 -0.02 9.39
CA PRO A 126 -3.26 -0.37 10.81
C PRO A 126 -2.76 -1.80 11.06
N PRO A 127 -1.99 -2.02 12.14
CA PRO A 127 -1.44 -3.35 12.47
C PRO A 127 -2.51 -4.45 12.54
N ALA A 128 -3.71 -4.11 13.01
CA ALA A 128 -4.84 -5.04 13.10
C ALA A 128 -5.28 -5.61 11.75
N MET A 129 -5.16 -4.83 10.65
CA MET A 129 -5.45 -5.32 9.29
C MET A 129 -4.34 -6.22 8.73
N ARG A 130 -3.13 -6.09 9.25
CA ARG A 130 -1.99 -6.95 8.88
C ARG A 130 -1.97 -8.27 9.64
N GLY A 131 -2.97 -8.54 10.48
CA GLY A 131 -3.02 -9.74 11.31
C GLY A 131 -2.05 -9.71 12.49
N VAL A 132 -1.49 -8.56 12.82
CA VAL A 132 -0.61 -8.39 13.98
C VAL A 132 -1.49 -8.18 15.19
N GLY A 133 -1.80 -9.27 15.91
CA GLY A 133 -2.48 -9.26 17.20
C GLY A 133 -1.51 -9.64 18.33
N GLY A 134 -1.82 -9.26 19.57
CA GLY A 134 -1.09 -9.74 20.74
C GLY A 134 -1.30 -11.25 20.92
N GLN A 135 -0.29 -11.95 21.42
CA GLN A 135 -0.33 -13.41 21.60
C GLN A 135 -1.47 -13.90 22.52
N ASP A 136 -2.03 -13.02 23.38
CA ASP A 136 -3.06 -13.31 24.36
C ASP A 136 -4.39 -12.59 24.07
N GLU A 137 -4.59 -12.02 22.89
CA GLU A 137 -5.83 -11.32 22.58
C GLU A 137 -6.96 -12.29 22.22
N ALA A 138 -8.11 -12.14 22.90
CA ALA A 138 -9.31 -12.89 22.57
C ALA A 138 -9.77 -12.59 21.13
N GLY A 139 -10.25 -13.60 20.39
CA GLY A 139 -10.68 -13.46 19.00
C GLY A 139 -11.67 -12.32 18.73
N ILE A 140 -12.56 -12.04 19.70
CA ILE A 140 -13.51 -10.91 19.65
C ILE A 140 -12.79 -9.55 19.66
N ALA A 141 -11.71 -9.39 20.45
CA ALA A 141 -10.93 -8.16 20.48
C ALA A 141 -10.20 -7.91 19.15
N ILE A 142 -9.68 -8.95 18.52
CA ILE A 142 -9.05 -8.88 17.20
C ILE A 142 -10.08 -8.47 16.14
N GLN A 143 -11.28 -9.04 16.15
CA GLN A 143 -12.37 -8.67 15.24
C GLN A 143 -12.81 -7.23 15.42
N SER A 144 -12.94 -6.75 16.65
CA SER A 144 -13.30 -5.35 16.95
C SER A 144 -12.22 -4.38 16.43
N LYS A 145 -10.94 -4.71 16.59
CA LYS A 145 -9.83 -3.93 16.06
C LYS A 145 -9.81 -3.94 14.52
N GLN A 146 -10.08 -5.07 13.89
CA GLN A 146 -10.19 -5.18 12.44
C GLN A 146 -11.34 -4.33 11.90
N HIS A 147 -12.50 -4.35 12.56
CA HIS A 147 -13.64 -3.53 12.19
C HIS A 147 -13.33 -2.03 12.33
N ALA A 148 -12.70 -1.61 13.41
CA ALA A 148 -12.26 -0.22 13.58
C ALA A 148 -11.24 0.21 12.51
N ALA A 149 -10.31 -0.67 12.14
CA ALA A 149 -9.34 -0.44 11.09
C ALA A 149 -9.99 -0.35 9.70
N GLN A 150 -11.04 -1.14 9.42
CA GLN A 150 -11.85 -1.03 8.20
C GLN A 150 -12.57 0.31 8.10
N GLN A 151 -13.12 0.82 9.21
CA GLN A 151 -13.73 2.15 9.23
C GLN A 151 -12.74 3.26 8.86
N GLN A 152 -11.48 3.14 9.25
CA GLN A 152 -10.44 4.09 8.89
C GLN A 152 -10.15 4.11 7.38
N LEU A 153 -10.36 2.98 6.70
CA LEU A 153 -10.19 2.82 5.26
C LEU A 153 -11.50 2.97 4.47
N SER A 154 -12.62 3.34 5.12
CA SER A 154 -13.93 3.43 4.47
C SER A 154 -13.91 4.35 3.25
N VAL A 155 -13.32 5.54 3.34
CA VAL A 155 -13.28 6.52 2.24
C VAL A 155 -12.60 5.99 0.98
N PRO A 156 -11.37 5.40 1.02
CA PRO A 156 -10.78 4.75 -0.14
C PRO A 156 -11.60 3.58 -0.69
N LEU A 157 -12.23 2.79 0.19
CA LEU A 157 -13.06 1.67 -0.23
C LEU A 157 -14.34 2.13 -0.92
N ASP A 158 -15.02 3.14 -0.40
CA ASP A 158 -16.19 3.76 -1.03
C ASP A 158 -15.85 4.35 -2.40
N ASN A 159 -14.70 5.01 -2.52
CA ASN A 159 -14.22 5.53 -3.80
C ASN A 159 -13.86 4.40 -4.78
N LEU A 160 -13.37 3.27 -4.28
CA LEU A 160 -13.13 2.08 -5.11
C LEU A 160 -14.44 1.48 -5.61
N ALA A 161 -15.45 1.35 -4.75
CA ALA A 161 -16.77 0.88 -5.12
C ALA A 161 -17.40 1.79 -6.18
N ARG A 162 -17.31 3.11 -6.00
CA ARG A 162 -17.75 4.08 -7.02
C ARG A 162 -17.01 3.89 -8.35
N THR A 163 -15.70 3.69 -8.33
CA THR A 163 -14.93 3.47 -9.56
C THR A 163 -15.37 2.19 -10.26
N ARG A 164 -15.64 1.12 -9.52
CA ARG A 164 -16.17 -0.13 -10.07
C ARG A 164 -17.51 0.08 -10.74
N ASN A 165 -18.42 0.84 -10.13
CA ASN A 165 -19.71 1.17 -10.75
C ASN A 165 -19.52 1.93 -12.07
N LEU A 166 -18.63 2.92 -12.11
CA LEU A 166 -18.33 3.63 -13.36
C LEU A 166 -17.72 2.72 -14.45
N VAL A 167 -16.89 1.74 -14.06
CA VAL A 167 -16.37 0.74 -14.99
C VAL A 167 -17.50 -0.18 -15.49
N ALA A 168 -18.42 -0.58 -14.60
CA ALA A 168 -19.54 -1.41 -14.97
C ALA A 168 -20.50 -0.69 -15.93
N ASP A 169 -20.81 0.58 -15.68
CA ASP A 169 -21.60 1.43 -16.58
C ASP A 169 -20.93 1.56 -17.96
N TRP A 170 -19.59 1.63 -17.97
CA TRP A 170 -18.83 1.69 -19.22
C TRP A 170 -18.88 0.36 -19.98
N ILE A 171 -18.80 -0.77 -19.26
CA ILE A 171 -18.92 -2.12 -19.84
C ILE A 171 -20.32 -2.31 -20.42
N ASP A 172 -21.35 -1.90 -19.70
CA ASP A 172 -22.75 -1.98 -20.16
C ASP A 172 -22.96 -1.19 -21.46
N TYR A 173 -22.46 0.05 -21.50
CA TYR A 173 -22.45 0.83 -22.74
C TYR A 173 -21.74 0.12 -23.89
N ALA A 174 -20.56 -0.50 -23.62
CA ALA A 174 -19.81 -1.21 -24.63
C ALA A 174 -20.52 -2.48 -25.12
N ILE A 175 -21.21 -3.18 -24.23
CA ILE A 175 -22.05 -4.34 -24.58
C ILE A 175 -23.17 -3.92 -25.54
N GLY A 176 -23.93 -2.88 -25.19
CA GLY A 176 -25.02 -2.36 -26.03
C GLY A 176 -24.52 -1.95 -27.42
N LYS A 177 -23.30 -1.40 -27.53
CA LYS A 177 -22.74 -0.94 -28.79
C LYS A 177 -22.12 -2.04 -29.67
N TYR A 178 -21.45 -3.01 -29.05
CA TYR A 178 -20.61 -3.98 -29.79
C TYR A 178 -21.16 -5.42 -29.78
N TYR A 179 -22.09 -5.76 -28.90
CA TYR A 179 -22.65 -7.10 -28.83
C TYR A 179 -23.89 -7.20 -29.73
N THR A 180 -23.67 -7.15 -31.04
CA THR A 180 -24.75 -7.20 -32.04
C THR A 180 -25.01 -8.61 -32.58
N ALA A 181 -24.06 -9.53 -32.41
CA ALA A 181 -24.18 -10.90 -32.91
C ALA A 181 -24.94 -11.79 -31.92
N GLU A 182 -25.66 -12.80 -32.48
CA GLU A 182 -26.27 -13.84 -31.65
C GLU A 182 -25.23 -14.59 -30.85
N ARG A 183 -25.44 -14.69 -29.52
CA ARG A 183 -24.56 -15.42 -28.58
C ARG A 183 -25.38 -16.12 -27.51
N THR A 184 -24.95 -17.32 -27.15
CA THR A 184 -25.55 -18.09 -26.06
C THR A 184 -24.64 -18.06 -24.85
N TYR A 185 -25.17 -17.59 -23.74
CA TYR A 185 -24.50 -17.61 -22.43
C TYR A 185 -25.06 -18.70 -21.55
N ARG A 186 -24.17 -19.33 -20.82
CA ARG A 186 -24.54 -20.26 -19.75
C ARG A 186 -24.60 -19.50 -18.44
N ILE A 187 -25.74 -19.48 -17.81
CA ILE A 187 -26.00 -18.83 -16.53
C ILE A 187 -26.20 -19.91 -15.49
N THR A 188 -25.38 -19.92 -14.45
CA THR A 188 -25.59 -20.78 -13.29
C THR A 188 -26.37 -20.02 -12.24
N LYS A 189 -27.57 -20.49 -11.91
CA LYS A 189 -28.40 -19.94 -10.84
C LYS A 189 -28.36 -20.90 -9.67
N THR A 190 -28.05 -20.40 -8.48
CA THR A 190 -28.17 -21.18 -7.25
C THR A 190 -29.56 -20.96 -6.67
N ASP A 191 -30.33 -22.02 -6.52
CA ASP A 191 -31.63 -21.97 -5.87
C ASP A 191 -31.42 -21.64 -4.38
N PRO A 192 -31.95 -20.50 -3.89
CA PRO A 192 -31.74 -20.07 -2.51
C PRO A 192 -32.38 -21.01 -1.47
N MET A 193 -33.33 -21.87 -1.86
CA MET A 193 -33.99 -22.80 -0.95
C MET A 193 -33.32 -24.18 -0.91
N THR A 194 -32.81 -24.66 -2.03
CA THR A 194 -32.28 -26.01 -2.13
C THR A 194 -30.76 -26.05 -2.21
N GLY A 195 -30.11 -24.89 -2.47
CA GLY A 195 -28.65 -24.79 -2.67
C GLY A 195 -28.16 -25.52 -3.93
N LYS A 196 -29.07 -25.99 -4.79
CA LYS A 196 -28.70 -26.64 -6.04
C LYS A 196 -28.40 -25.62 -7.11
N GLU A 197 -27.36 -25.89 -7.87
CA GLU A 197 -27.01 -25.10 -9.05
C GLU A 197 -27.84 -25.60 -10.24
N GLU A 198 -28.62 -24.71 -10.82
CA GLU A 198 -29.32 -24.94 -12.10
C GLU A 198 -28.59 -24.17 -13.20
N GLU A 199 -28.34 -24.89 -14.31
CA GLU A 199 -27.76 -24.28 -15.50
C GLU A 199 -28.87 -23.84 -16.43
N ASP A 200 -28.91 -22.57 -16.75
CA ASP A 200 -29.79 -21.96 -17.72
C ASP A 200 -28.97 -21.46 -18.92
N ARG A 201 -29.57 -21.53 -20.12
CA ARG A 201 -28.95 -21.02 -21.34
C ARG A 201 -29.73 -19.83 -21.84
N LEU A 202 -29.09 -18.68 -21.85
CA LEU A 202 -29.70 -17.47 -22.38
C LEU A 202 -29.06 -17.15 -23.74
N THR A 203 -29.83 -17.13 -24.79
CA THR A 203 -29.41 -16.65 -26.11
C THR A 203 -29.82 -15.20 -26.26
N ILE A 204 -28.86 -14.32 -26.53
CA ILE A 204 -29.07 -12.90 -26.79
C ILE A 204 -29.03 -12.64 -28.31
N ASN A 205 -29.74 -11.55 -28.74
CA ASN A 205 -29.83 -11.10 -30.11
C ASN A 205 -30.23 -12.21 -31.10
N GLN A 206 -31.11 -13.09 -30.68
CA GLN A 206 -31.63 -14.16 -31.52
C GLN A 206 -32.74 -13.60 -32.42
N PHE A 207 -32.56 -13.72 -33.74
CA PHE A 207 -33.58 -13.31 -34.69
C PHE A 207 -34.73 -14.31 -34.71
N ASP A 208 -35.97 -13.84 -34.45
CA ASP A 208 -37.20 -14.63 -34.58
C ASP A 208 -37.85 -14.33 -35.95
N PRO A 209 -37.82 -15.27 -36.88
CA PRO A 209 -38.40 -15.08 -38.21
C PRO A 209 -39.92 -14.95 -38.21
N THR A 210 -40.56 -15.36 -37.11
CA THR A 210 -42.06 -15.33 -36.99
C THR A 210 -42.53 -13.93 -36.62
N SER A 211 -41.86 -13.26 -35.70
CA SER A 211 -42.17 -11.90 -35.25
C SER A 211 -41.41 -10.81 -36.01
N GLY A 212 -40.35 -11.16 -36.72
CA GLY A 212 -39.46 -10.21 -37.39
C GLY A 212 -38.64 -9.34 -36.43
N THR A 213 -38.56 -9.71 -35.16
CA THR A 213 -37.83 -8.98 -34.11
C THR A 213 -36.72 -9.81 -33.52
N TYR A 214 -35.77 -9.14 -32.83
CA TYR A 214 -34.72 -9.84 -32.09
C TYR A 214 -35.22 -10.15 -30.68
N LEU A 215 -35.10 -11.40 -30.26
CA LEU A 215 -35.31 -11.84 -28.88
C LEU A 215 -34.07 -11.51 -28.05
N ASN A 216 -34.31 -11.00 -26.84
CA ASN A 216 -33.25 -10.57 -25.90
C ASN A 216 -32.25 -9.62 -26.58
N ASP A 217 -32.77 -8.61 -27.29
CA ASP A 217 -31.95 -7.59 -27.95
C ASP A 217 -31.25 -6.72 -26.92
N MET A 218 -29.91 -6.82 -26.90
CA MET A 218 -29.03 -6.07 -25.98
C MET A 218 -28.82 -4.62 -26.43
N THR A 219 -29.21 -4.27 -27.66
CA THR A 219 -28.99 -2.92 -28.20
C THR A 219 -30.12 -1.97 -27.92
N SER A 220 -31.33 -2.48 -27.64
CA SER A 220 -32.57 -1.70 -27.49
C SER A 220 -32.96 -1.41 -26.03
N GLY A 221 -32.28 -2.01 -25.04
CA GLY A 221 -32.61 -1.89 -23.62
C GLY A 221 -31.78 -0.82 -22.91
N GLU A 222 -32.38 -0.13 -21.94
CA GLU A 222 -31.65 0.60 -20.90
C GLU A 222 -31.42 -0.35 -19.73
N TYR A 223 -30.15 -0.58 -19.40
CA TYR A 223 -29.75 -1.49 -18.33
C TYR A 223 -29.13 -0.72 -17.17
N GLU A 224 -29.43 -1.15 -15.97
CA GLU A 224 -28.77 -0.65 -14.75
C GLU A 224 -27.86 -1.74 -14.21
N THR A 225 -26.59 -1.39 -14.01
CA THR A 225 -25.61 -2.33 -13.51
C THR A 225 -25.50 -2.23 -11.99
N VAL A 226 -25.76 -3.33 -11.29
CA VAL A 226 -25.59 -3.43 -9.85
C VAL A 226 -24.38 -4.34 -9.56
N ILE A 227 -23.35 -3.78 -8.92
CA ILE A 227 -22.23 -4.56 -8.45
C ILE A 227 -22.53 -5.07 -7.05
N THR A 228 -22.66 -6.37 -6.92
CA THR A 228 -22.79 -7.04 -5.62
C THR A 228 -21.44 -7.63 -5.23
N GLU A 229 -20.88 -7.17 -4.12
CA GLU A 229 -19.71 -7.82 -3.53
C GLU A 229 -20.18 -9.04 -2.74
N GLN A 230 -19.85 -10.23 -3.22
CA GLN A 230 -19.98 -11.41 -2.39
C GLN A 230 -18.87 -11.40 -1.34
N PRO A 231 -19.19 -11.43 -0.04
CA PRO A 231 -18.15 -11.52 0.99
C PRO A 231 -17.38 -12.83 0.80
N MET A 232 -16.12 -12.72 0.43
CA MET A 232 -15.21 -13.85 0.18
C MET A 232 -14.83 -14.62 1.46
N GLN A 233 -15.50 -14.40 2.59
CA GLN A 233 -15.08 -14.99 3.87
C GLN A 233 -16.16 -15.88 4.46
N VAL A 234 -16.02 -17.17 4.23
CA VAL A 234 -16.68 -18.25 4.99
C VAL A 234 -16.50 -18.08 6.52
N THR A 235 -15.44 -17.42 6.96
CA THR A 235 -15.14 -17.11 8.38
C THR A 235 -16.10 -16.08 8.98
N PHE A 236 -16.65 -15.16 8.19
CA PHE A 236 -17.56 -14.14 8.70
C PHE A 236 -18.96 -14.73 8.97
N GLU A 237 -19.45 -15.58 8.08
CA GLU A 237 -20.72 -16.29 8.28
C GLU A 237 -20.65 -17.23 9.50
N ASN A 238 -19.54 -17.93 9.68
CA ASN A 238 -19.32 -18.77 10.86
C ASN A 238 -19.27 -17.96 12.15
N SER A 239 -18.71 -16.75 12.15
CA SER A 239 -18.68 -15.89 13.33
C SER A 239 -20.05 -15.32 13.67
N GLN A 240 -20.85 -14.94 12.67
CA GLN A 240 -22.24 -14.51 12.86
C GLN A 240 -23.12 -15.65 13.37
N PHE A 241 -22.92 -16.87 12.84
CA PHE A 241 -23.63 -18.06 13.30
C PHE A 241 -23.29 -18.38 14.76
N THR A 242 -22.02 -18.30 15.15
CA THR A 242 -21.58 -18.52 16.52
C THR A 242 -22.15 -17.47 17.49
N GLN A 243 -22.16 -16.20 17.10
CA GLN A 243 -22.78 -15.12 17.88
C GLN A 243 -24.30 -15.30 18.02
N ALA A 244 -24.98 -15.73 16.94
CA ALA A 244 -26.42 -15.99 16.99
C ALA A 244 -26.75 -17.15 17.94
N ILE A 245 -25.90 -18.19 18.02
CA ILE A 245 -26.05 -19.31 18.98
C ILE A 245 -25.84 -18.82 20.41
N GLU A 246 -24.83 -17.97 20.65
CA GLU A 246 -24.56 -17.42 22.00
C GLU A 246 -25.67 -16.49 22.51
N MET A 247 -26.28 -15.69 21.62
CA MET A 247 -27.44 -14.85 21.99
C MET A 247 -28.72 -15.65 22.28
N ARG A 248 -28.77 -16.92 21.89
CA ARG A 248 -29.93 -17.79 22.11
C ARG A 248 -29.84 -18.64 23.37
N LYS A 249 -28.72 -18.63 24.08
CA LYS A 249 -28.53 -19.20 25.42
C LYS A 249 -28.82 -18.19 26.50
#